data_2f466375954a845b52dd388d9bf3d9c4
#
_entry.id   2f466375954a845b52dd388d9bf3d9c4
#
_cell.length_a   1.000
_cell.length_b   1.000
_cell.length_c   1.000
_cell.angle_alpha   90.00
_cell.angle_beta   90.00
_cell.angle_gamma   90.00
#
_symmetry.space_group_name_H-M   'P 1'
#
loop_
_entity.id
_entity.type
_entity.pdbx_description
1 polymer ?
#
loop_
_entity_poly.entity_id
_entity_poly.type
_entity_poly.pdbx_seq_one_letter_code
_entity_poly.pdbx_strand_id
1 'polypeptide(L)'
;INSVGTPDPSRGMVIPTDQLRQRMAFALSEIFVVSSKNGTLTYEPWALASYYDMLAANAFGNYRDLLEDVTLHPAMGIYLTHLANQKANTTLNIRPDENYAREVLQLFSIGLVQLNTDGSPVLVGGQPVPTYSQATVTGFAAVFTGWNWNNTGCGPTTYVCCDENNYSNCGRYDHNIPSWKLPMQPVEAFHDSTSNKQLLDYPGVALPGGVLAAGGDATAELNAALDNIFEHPNVGPFIARRLIQRLVTSNPSAAYIQRVASAFNNNG
;
A
#
# COMPACT_ATOMS: atom_id res chain seq x y z
N ILE A 1 -4.26 6.26 20.21
CA ILE A 1 -5.36 7.27 20.28
C ILE A 1 -6.26 6.82 21.42
N ASN A 2 -6.17 7.50 22.58
CA ASN A 2 -7.09 7.26 23.69
C ASN A 2 -8.44 7.87 23.33
N SER A 3 -9.34 7.11 22.74
CA SER A 3 -10.73 7.48 22.66
C SER A 3 -11.34 7.35 24.05
N VAL A 4 -11.39 8.44 24.78
CA VAL A 4 -12.18 8.48 26.03
C VAL A 4 -13.64 8.52 25.60
N GLY A 5 -14.28 7.37 25.60
CA GLY A 5 -15.70 7.27 25.29
C GLY A 5 -16.56 7.95 26.38
N THR A 6 -17.67 8.53 25.95
CA THR A 6 -18.70 9.01 26.92
C THR A 6 -19.42 7.80 27.51
N PRO A 7 -19.55 7.72 28.85
CA PRO A 7 -20.34 6.66 29.47
C PRO A 7 -21.82 6.76 29.04
N ASP A 8 -22.42 5.64 28.61
CA ASP A 8 -23.88 5.52 28.56
C ASP A 8 -24.37 4.98 29.92
N PRO A 9 -24.95 5.83 30.77
CA PRO A 9 -25.37 5.42 32.12
C PRO A 9 -26.50 4.38 32.11
N SER A 10 -27.22 4.27 30.99
CA SER A 10 -28.36 3.34 30.90
C SER A 10 -27.94 1.90 30.63
N ARG A 11 -26.68 1.69 30.14
CA ARG A 11 -26.18 0.36 29.75
C ARG A 11 -24.85 -0.02 30.38
N GLY A 12 -24.24 0.85 31.17
CA GLY A 12 -22.92 0.62 31.76
C GLY A 12 -21.79 0.52 30.70
N MET A 13 -22.06 0.98 29.49
CA MET A 13 -21.09 0.92 28.39
C MET A 13 -20.45 2.27 28.14
N VAL A 14 -19.15 2.25 27.85
CA VAL A 14 -18.44 3.42 27.31
C VAL A 14 -18.60 3.40 25.80
N ILE A 15 -19.29 4.40 25.25
CA ILE A 15 -19.42 4.57 23.80
C ILE A 15 -18.21 5.37 23.31
N PRO A 16 -17.34 4.81 22.46
CA PRO A 16 -16.24 5.56 21.88
C PRO A 16 -16.76 6.78 21.09
N THR A 17 -16.13 7.92 21.29
CA THR A 17 -16.51 9.18 20.60
C THR A 17 -16.12 9.21 19.12
N ASP A 18 -15.28 8.25 18.67
CA ASP A 18 -14.73 8.17 17.31
C ASP A 18 -15.23 6.93 16.53
N GLN A 19 -16.43 6.44 16.81
CA GLN A 19 -16.98 5.24 16.16
C GLN A 19 -16.89 5.26 14.63
N LEU A 20 -17.12 6.41 14.00
CA LEU A 20 -17.07 6.53 12.54
C LEU A 20 -15.64 6.28 12.03
N ARG A 21 -14.63 6.82 12.72
CA ARG A 21 -13.22 6.58 12.40
C ARG A 21 -12.87 5.11 12.53
N GLN A 22 -13.29 4.46 13.61
CA GLN A 22 -13.03 3.05 13.84
C GLN A 22 -13.72 2.15 12.80
N ARG A 23 -14.94 2.49 12.38
CA ARG A 23 -15.63 1.77 11.31
C ARG A 23 -14.95 1.95 9.95
N MET A 24 -14.43 3.16 9.67
CA MET A 24 -13.66 3.40 8.46
C MET A 24 -12.34 2.63 8.50
N ALA A 25 -11.60 2.68 9.62
CA ALA A 25 -10.36 1.91 9.79
C ALA A 25 -10.60 0.41 9.62
N PHE A 26 -11.70 -0.13 10.15
CA PHE A 26 -12.07 -1.52 9.93
C PHE A 26 -12.36 -1.82 8.45
N ALA A 27 -13.12 -0.96 7.76
CA ALA A 27 -13.36 -1.12 6.33
C ALA A 27 -12.06 -1.07 5.51
N LEU A 28 -11.14 -0.17 5.85
CA LEU A 28 -9.82 -0.08 5.23
C LEU A 28 -8.97 -1.33 5.52
N SER A 29 -9.02 -1.89 6.72
CA SER A 29 -8.28 -3.11 7.06
C SER A 29 -8.75 -4.35 6.29
N GLU A 30 -9.98 -4.34 5.79
CA GLU A 30 -10.52 -5.39 4.92
C GLU A 30 -10.21 -5.17 3.44
N ILE A 31 -9.67 -3.99 3.07
CA ILE A 31 -9.16 -3.67 1.73
C ILE A 31 -7.65 -3.85 1.71
N PHE A 32 -6.94 -3.19 2.63
CA PHE A 32 -5.49 -3.25 2.80
C PHE A 32 -5.13 -4.32 3.83
N VAL A 33 -5.29 -5.57 3.43
CA VAL A 33 -5.24 -6.72 4.35
C VAL A 33 -3.82 -7.00 4.84
N VAL A 34 -3.67 -7.08 6.16
CA VAL A 34 -2.53 -7.70 6.85
C VAL A 34 -3.07 -8.73 7.84
N SER A 35 -2.53 -9.94 7.82
CA SER A 35 -3.07 -11.04 8.64
C SER A 35 -2.13 -11.48 9.75
N SER A 36 -2.69 -11.68 10.95
CA SER A 36 -2.00 -12.33 12.08
C SER A 36 -1.67 -13.81 11.82
N LYS A 37 -2.13 -14.39 10.72
CA LYS A 37 -1.79 -15.77 10.33
C LYS A 37 -0.46 -15.85 9.56
N ASN A 38 0.17 -14.73 9.25
CA ASN A 38 1.54 -14.71 8.73
C ASN A 38 2.52 -15.20 9.80
N GLY A 39 3.48 -16.04 9.41
CA GLY A 39 4.41 -16.69 10.35
C GLY A 39 5.19 -15.73 11.26
N THR A 40 5.62 -14.59 10.74
CA THR A 40 6.32 -13.54 11.51
C THR A 40 5.33 -12.72 12.33
N LEU A 41 4.28 -12.19 11.69
CA LEU A 41 3.32 -11.28 12.33
C LEU A 41 2.45 -11.95 13.40
N THR A 42 2.38 -13.29 13.43
CA THR A 42 1.69 -14.04 14.49
C THR A 42 2.26 -13.72 15.89
N TYR A 43 3.54 -13.44 15.96
CA TYR A 43 4.25 -13.17 17.22
C TYR A 43 4.46 -11.67 17.48
N GLU A 44 3.98 -10.82 16.58
CA GLU A 44 4.19 -9.36 16.61
C GLU A 44 2.86 -8.57 16.71
N PRO A 45 2.14 -8.64 17.83
CA PRO A 45 0.86 -7.95 17.98
C PRO A 45 0.99 -6.44 17.85
N TRP A 46 2.15 -5.88 18.18
CA TRP A 46 2.44 -4.45 18.04
C TRP A 46 2.50 -3.99 16.58
N ALA A 47 2.98 -4.85 15.67
CA ALA A 47 2.97 -4.59 14.24
C ALA A 47 1.55 -4.40 13.73
N LEU A 48 0.64 -5.31 14.12
CA LEU A 48 -0.76 -5.26 13.72
C LEU A 48 -1.49 -4.07 14.34
N ALA A 49 -1.24 -3.78 15.62
CA ALA A 49 -1.82 -2.61 16.28
C ALA A 49 -1.36 -1.30 15.63
N SER A 50 -0.06 -1.16 15.36
CA SER A 50 0.51 -0.01 14.67
C SER A 50 -0.06 0.17 13.26
N TYR A 51 -0.23 -0.93 12.52
CA TYR A 51 -0.83 -0.91 11.19
C TYR A 51 -2.29 -0.43 11.25
N TYR A 52 -3.07 -0.93 12.20
CA TYR A 52 -4.45 -0.50 12.39
C TYR A 52 -4.56 0.97 12.82
N ASP A 53 -3.65 1.43 13.69
CA ASP A 53 -3.56 2.85 14.09
C ASP A 53 -3.26 3.76 12.88
N MET A 54 -2.40 3.33 11.97
CA MET A 54 -2.11 4.05 10.72
C MET A 54 -3.37 4.12 9.84
N LEU A 55 -4.12 3.03 9.66
CA LEU A 55 -5.40 3.05 8.92
C LEU A 55 -6.43 3.97 9.59
N ALA A 56 -6.49 4.00 10.92
CA ALA A 56 -7.37 4.89 11.67
C ALA A 56 -6.97 6.37 11.53
N ALA A 57 -5.68 6.67 11.47
CA ALA A 57 -5.19 8.02 11.20
C ALA A 57 -5.62 8.51 9.81
N ASN A 58 -5.55 7.63 8.81
CA ASN A 58 -5.91 7.91 7.42
C ASN A 58 -7.42 7.77 7.10
N ALA A 59 -8.27 7.50 8.10
CA ALA A 59 -9.69 7.16 7.88
C ALA A 59 -10.48 8.22 7.08
N PHE A 60 -10.05 9.49 7.12
CA PHE A 60 -10.66 10.62 6.40
C PHE A 60 -9.61 11.44 5.65
N GLY A 61 -8.45 10.84 5.38
CA GLY A 61 -7.35 11.44 4.65
C GLY A 61 -7.44 11.24 3.14
N ASN A 62 -6.37 11.62 2.46
CA ASN A 62 -6.22 11.41 1.03
C ASN A 62 -5.84 9.94 0.75
N TYR A 63 -6.38 9.38 -0.32
CA TYR A 63 -6.10 8.00 -0.70
C TYR A 63 -4.66 7.79 -1.17
N ARG A 64 -4.05 8.80 -1.82
CA ARG A 64 -2.63 8.73 -2.23
C ARG A 64 -1.71 8.62 -1.02
N ASP A 65 -1.98 9.42 0.03
CA ASP A 65 -1.22 9.39 1.28
C ASP A 65 -1.40 8.05 2.01
N LEU A 66 -2.64 7.55 2.05
CA LEU A 66 -2.93 6.22 2.60
C LEU A 66 -2.16 5.12 1.86
N LEU A 67 -2.09 5.19 0.52
CA LEU A 67 -1.38 4.20 -0.28
C LEU A 67 0.13 4.22 0.01
N GLU A 68 0.71 5.39 0.24
CA GLU A 68 2.10 5.55 0.66
C GLU A 68 2.34 4.98 2.05
N ASP A 69 1.51 5.34 3.03
CA ASP A 69 1.61 4.84 4.40
C ASP A 69 1.46 3.31 4.46
N VAL A 70 0.55 2.73 3.67
CA VAL A 70 0.41 1.27 3.53
C VAL A 70 1.67 0.66 2.92
N THR A 71 2.20 1.25 1.85
CA THR A 71 3.41 0.77 1.15
C THR A 71 4.62 0.75 2.07
N LEU A 72 4.78 1.81 2.86
CA LEU A 72 5.95 1.98 3.72
C LEU A 72 5.79 1.38 5.12
N HIS A 73 4.62 0.84 5.46
CA HIS A 73 4.44 0.24 6.79
C HIS A 73 5.14 -1.12 6.90
N PRO A 74 6.02 -1.34 7.91
CA PRO A 74 6.79 -2.57 8.03
C PRO A 74 5.94 -3.84 8.12
N ALA A 75 4.75 -3.78 8.74
CA ALA A 75 3.85 -4.93 8.81
C ALA A 75 3.38 -5.36 7.41
N MET A 76 3.09 -4.41 6.51
CA MET A 76 2.78 -4.69 5.11
C MET A 76 4.02 -5.21 4.38
N GLY A 77 5.18 -4.59 4.64
CA GLY A 77 6.46 -5.02 4.08
C GLY A 77 6.80 -6.47 4.37
N ILE A 78 6.47 -6.96 5.57
CA ILE A 78 6.61 -8.37 5.95
C ILE A 78 5.51 -9.22 5.33
N TYR A 79 4.26 -8.76 5.39
CA TYR A 79 3.12 -9.53 4.93
C TYR A 79 3.18 -9.84 3.44
N LEU A 80 3.57 -8.86 2.62
CA LEU A 80 3.72 -8.98 1.17
C LEU A 80 5.17 -8.98 0.68
N THR A 81 6.12 -9.27 1.57
CA THR A 81 7.51 -9.65 1.28
C THR A 81 8.39 -8.60 0.58
N HIS A 82 7.97 -7.32 0.57
CA HIS A 82 8.80 -6.26 -0.03
C HIS A 82 9.72 -5.55 0.97
N LEU A 83 9.61 -5.79 2.26
CA LEU A 83 10.62 -5.37 3.24
C LEU A 83 11.91 -6.14 2.98
N ALA A 84 13.03 -5.42 2.82
CA ALA A 84 14.34 -5.94 2.44
C ALA A 84 14.39 -6.59 1.04
N ASN A 85 13.43 -6.27 0.16
CA ASN A 85 13.48 -6.67 -1.24
C ASN A 85 14.66 -5.96 -1.95
N GLN A 86 15.44 -6.69 -2.75
CA GLN A 86 16.65 -6.20 -3.37
C GLN A 86 16.51 -6.15 -4.89
N LYS A 87 17.23 -5.20 -5.51
CA LYS A 87 17.43 -5.19 -6.97
C LYS A 87 18.01 -6.50 -7.46
N ALA A 88 17.80 -6.81 -8.72
CA ALA A 88 18.32 -8.03 -9.34
C ALA A 88 19.85 -8.14 -9.19
N ASN A 89 20.31 -9.34 -8.80
CA ASN A 89 21.73 -9.69 -8.76
C ASN A 89 21.91 -11.10 -9.35
N THR A 90 22.44 -11.17 -10.57
CA THR A 90 22.62 -12.45 -11.28
C THR A 90 23.65 -13.36 -10.63
N THR A 91 24.68 -12.78 -9.99
CA THR A 91 25.75 -13.55 -9.33
C THR A 91 25.21 -14.26 -8.07
N LEU A 92 24.32 -13.62 -7.34
CA LEU A 92 23.69 -14.15 -6.13
C LEU A 92 22.34 -14.81 -6.42
N ASN A 93 21.89 -14.85 -7.68
CA ASN A 93 20.58 -15.34 -8.11
C ASN A 93 19.42 -14.65 -7.38
N ILE A 94 19.54 -13.33 -7.12
CA ILE A 94 18.50 -12.51 -6.52
C ILE A 94 17.64 -11.92 -7.65
N ARG A 95 16.33 -11.96 -7.46
CA ARG A 95 15.32 -11.30 -8.28
C ARG A 95 14.39 -10.47 -7.38
N PRO A 96 13.95 -9.29 -7.80
CA PRO A 96 12.95 -8.53 -7.07
C PRO A 96 11.70 -9.37 -6.82
N ASP A 97 11.19 -9.30 -5.60
CA ASP A 97 9.93 -9.93 -5.23
C ASP A 97 8.77 -9.13 -5.82
N GLU A 98 7.84 -9.82 -6.49
CA GLU A 98 6.71 -9.21 -7.19
C GLU A 98 5.40 -9.21 -6.36
N ASN A 99 5.40 -9.78 -5.16
CA ASN A 99 4.16 -10.02 -4.41
C ASN A 99 3.43 -8.70 -4.11
N TYR A 100 4.11 -7.74 -3.50
CA TYR A 100 3.52 -6.43 -3.21
C TYR A 100 3.12 -5.69 -4.50
N ALA A 101 3.93 -5.75 -5.54
CA ALA A 101 3.64 -5.12 -6.83
C ALA A 101 2.32 -5.64 -7.44
N ARG A 102 2.07 -6.95 -7.33
CA ARG A 102 0.79 -7.54 -7.77
C ARG A 102 -0.38 -7.06 -6.92
N GLU A 103 -0.23 -7.11 -5.62
CA GLU A 103 -1.33 -6.82 -4.70
C GLU A 103 -1.69 -5.33 -4.67
N VAL A 104 -0.72 -4.42 -4.77
CA VAL A 104 -1.00 -2.99 -4.85
C VAL A 104 -1.81 -2.65 -6.10
N LEU A 105 -1.55 -3.30 -7.23
CA LEU A 105 -2.31 -3.11 -8.46
C LEU A 105 -3.66 -3.84 -8.41
N GLN A 106 -3.68 -5.10 -8.01
CA GLN A 106 -4.84 -5.98 -8.13
C GLN A 106 -5.88 -5.77 -7.02
N LEU A 107 -5.44 -5.71 -5.75
CA LEU A 107 -6.34 -5.70 -4.60
C LEU A 107 -6.52 -4.31 -4.00
N PHE A 108 -5.49 -3.48 -4.06
CA PHE A 108 -5.48 -2.22 -3.32
C PHE A 108 -5.90 -1.01 -4.18
N SER A 109 -5.72 -1.03 -5.51
CA SER A 109 -5.90 0.19 -6.30
C SER A 109 -6.78 0.10 -7.56
N ILE A 110 -6.42 -0.74 -8.55
CA ILE A 110 -7.04 -0.67 -9.89
C ILE A 110 -7.76 -1.94 -10.34
N GLY A 111 -7.43 -3.10 -9.75
CA GLY A 111 -7.99 -4.39 -10.15
C GLY A 111 -7.43 -4.92 -11.47
N LEU A 112 -7.98 -6.05 -11.93
CA LEU A 112 -7.47 -6.80 -13.08
C LEU A 112 -7.96 -6.30 -14.43
N VAL A 113 -9.09 -5.58 -14.46
CA VAL A 113 -9.73 -5.14 -15.70
C VAL A 113 -10.09 -3.66 -15.66
N GLN A 114 -10.01 -3.01 -16.80
CA GLN A 114 -10.40 -1.61 -16.93
C GLN A 114 -11.90 -1.43 -16.65
N LEU A 115 -12.22 -0.36 -15.92
CA LEU A 115 -13.57 -0.06 -15.46
C LEU A 115 -14.05 1.28 -16.03
N ASN A 116 -15.33 1.33 -16.38
CA ASN A 116 -16.06 2.57 -16.52
C ASN A 116 -16.28 3.20 -15.12
N THR A 117 -16.62 4.48 -15.05
CA THR A 117 -16.84 5.18 -13.77
C THR A 117 -17.97 4.55 -12.92
N ASP A 118 -18.91 3.85 -13.55
CA ASP A 118 -19.98 3.12 -12.88
C ASP A 118 -19.54 1.73 -12.35
N GLY A 119 -18.27 1.40 -12.54
CA GLY A 119 -17.66 0.12 -12.13
C GLY A 119 -17.98 -1.07 -13.03
N SER A 120 -18.62 -0.86 -14.20
CA SER A 120 -18.74 -1.89 -15.20
C SER A 120 -17.42 -2.08 -15.97
N PRO A 121 -17.08 -3.32 -16.42
CA PRO A 121 -15.84 -3.52 -17.16
C PRO A 121 -15.87 -2.86 -18.54
N VAL A 122 -14.73 -2.32 -18.97
CA VAL A 122 -14.51 -1.91 -20.36
C VAL A 122 -14.33 -3.16 -21.21
N LEU A 123 -15.07 -3.24 -22.31
CA LEU A 123 -15.04 -4.39 -23.23
C LEU A 123 -14.50 -4.00 -24.60
N VAL A 124 -13.61 -4.83 -25.15
CA VAL A 124 -13.16 -4.75 -26.54
C VAL A 124 -13.40 -6.14 -27.17
N GLY A 125 -14.17 -6.17 -28.25
CA GLY A 125 -14.59 -7.44 -28.87
C GLY A 125 -15.39 -8.36 -27.92
N GLY A 126 -16.10 -7.79 -26.93
CA GLY A 126 -16.86 -8.53 -25.92
C GLY A 126 -16.01 -9.10 -24.77
N GLN A 127 -14.70 -8.85 -24.75
CA GLN A 127 -13.80 -9.29 -23.68
C GLN A 127 -13.35 -8.13 -22.80
N PRO A 128 -13.25 -8.33 -21.46
CA PRO A 128 -12.70 -7.31 -20.57
C PRO A 128 -11.25 -6.95 -20.92
N VAL A 129 -10.92 -5.66 -20.86
CA VAL A 129 -9.57 -5.16 -21.11
C VAL A 129 -8.74 -5.27 -19.84
N PRO A 130 -7.55 -5.91 -19.84
CA PRO A 130 -6.65 -5.93 -18.68
C PRO A 130 -6.19 -4.51 -18.31
N THR A 131 -5.98 -4.26 -17.01
CA THR A 131 -5.42 -2.99 -16.52
C THR A 131 -3.91 -2.91 -16.67
N TYR A 132 -3.22 -4.01 -16.54
CA TYR A 132 -1.76 -4.09 -16.57
C TYR A 132 -1.24 -5.41 -17.14
N SER A 133 0.03 -5.46 -17.43
CA SER A 133 0.75 -6.61 -17.95
C SER A 133 1.78 -7.15 -16.95
N GLN A 134 2.42 -8.28 -17.27
CA GLN A 134 3.54 -8.79 -16.47
C GLN A 134 4.71 -7.81 -16.44
N ALA A 135 5.00 -7.08 -17.53
CA ALA A 135 6.04 -6.07 -17.57
C ALA A 135 5.77 -4.95 -16.55
N THR A 136 4.51 -4.56 -16.39
CA THR A 136 4.09 -3.57 -15.39
C THR A 136 4.37 -4.08 -13.96
N VAL A 137 4.02 -5.32 -13.66
CA VAL A 137 4.30 -5.92 -12.34
C VAL A 137 5.80 -5.92 -12.05
N THR A 138 6.61 -6.33 -13.02
CA THR A 138 8.08 -6.35 -12.90
C THR A 138 8.65 -4.92 -12.70
N GLY A 139 8.09 -3.92 -13.39
CA GLY A 139 8.47 -2.52 -13.22
C GLY A 139 8.19 -2.00 -11.81
N PHE A 140 6.98 -2.25 -11.29
CA PHE A 140 6.65 -1.89 -9.91
C PHE A 140 7.48 -2.66 -8.88
N ALA A 141 7.77 -3.94 -9.11
CA ALA A 141 8.63 -4.72 -8.23
C ALA A 141 10.04 -4.12 -8.12
N ALA A 142 10.57 -3.58 -9.22
CA ALA A 142 11.85 -2.87 -9.23
C ALA A 142 11.80 -1.56 -8.43
N VAL A 143 10.70 -0.80 -8.50
CA VAL A 143 10.47 0.40 -7.65
C VAL A 143 10.48 0.04 -6.17
N PHE A 144 9.88 -1.08 -5.79
CA PHE A 144 9.78 -1.51 -4.38
C PHE A 144 11.04 -2.20 -3.86
N THR A 145 12.16 -2.14 -4.59
CA THR A 145 13.47 -2.60 -4.09
C THR A 145 14.15 -1.55 -3.22
N GLY A 146 14.99 -1.99 -2.28
CA GLY A 146 15.80 -1.12 -1.43
C GLY A 146 15.10 -0.61 -0.17
N TRP A 147 13.84 -0.93 0.07
CA TRP A 147 13.12 -0.49 1.27
C TRP A 147 13.35 -1.43 2.46
N ASN A 148 13.69 -0.84 3.61
CA ASN A 148 14.01 -1.60 4.81
C ASN A 148 13.59 -0.86 6.09
N TRP A 149 13.81 -1.50 7.24
CA TRP A 149 13.51 -0.93 8.55
C TRP A 149 14.10 0.48 8.72
N ASN A 150 13.34 1.37 9.34
CA ASN A 150 13.83 2.69 9.72
C ASN A 150 14.71 2.59 10.97
N ASN A 151 15.94 3.08 10.85
CA ASN A 151 16.99 2.97 11.88
C ASN A 151 17.24 4.27 12.63
N THR A 152 16.26 5.16 12.73
CA THR A 152 16.42 6.36 13.55
C THR A 152 16.70 5.96 15.00
N GLY A 153 17.95 6.08 15.41
CA GLY A 153 18.39 5.66 16.75
C GLY A 153 19.41 4.53 16.79
N CYS A 154 19.93 4.10 15.66
CA CYS A 154 21.08 3.17 15.63
C CYS A 154 22.26 3.75 16.42
N GLY A 155 22.54 3.16 17.57
CA GLY A 155 23.70 3.49 18.40
C GLY A 155 24.73 2.37 18.35
N PRO A 156 26.00 2.65 18.68
CA PRO A 156 27.10 1.68 18.53
C PRO A 156 27.00 0.44 19.43
N THR A 157 25.97 0.31 20.24
CA THR A 157 25.90 -0.74 21.27
C THR A 157 24.66 -1.63 21.22
N THR A 158 23.68 -1.40 20.34
CA THR A 158 22.38 -2.05 20.54
C THR A 158 21.71 -2.68 19.34
N TYR A 159 21.97 -2.28 18.09
CA TYR A 159 21.23 -2.84 16.94
C TYR A 159 22.06 -2.86 15.66
N VAL A 160 21.78 -3.89 14.85
CA VAL A 160 22.28 -4.01 13.49
C VAL A 160 21.52 -2.99 12.63
N CYS A 161 22.18 -1.90 12.27
CA CYS A 161 21.63 -0.90 11.37
C CYS A 161 21.43 -1.46 9.96
N CYS A 162 20.36 -1.07 9.29
CA CYS A 162 20.08 -1.45 7.91
C CYS A 162 20.94 -0.61 6.97
N ASP A 163 22.17 -1.05 6.75
CA ASP A 163 23.10 -0.48 5.79
C ASP A 163 23.46 -1.52 4.72
N GLU A 164 24.36 -1.17 3.84
CA GLU A 164 24.84 -2.06 2.78
C GLU A 164 25.52 -3.35 3.28
N ASN A 165 25.98 -3.39 4.54
CA ASN A 165 26.65 -4.55 5.12
C ASN A 165 25.67 -5.50 5.84
N ASN A 166 24.50 -5.00 6.26
CA ASN A 166 23.53 -5.74 7.09
C ASN A 166 22.09 -5.68 6.57
N TYR A 167 21.91 -5.60 5.27
CA TYR A 167 20.59 -5.36 4.67
C TYR A 167 19.55 -6.44 5.02
N SER A 168 19.93 -7.72 4.98
CA SER A 168 18.98 -8.82 5.15
C SER A 168 18.66 -9.16 6.62
N ASN A 169 19.45 -8.68 7.57
CA ASN A 169 19.34 -9.05 8.99
C ASN A 169 19.07 -7.85 9.92
N CYS A 170 18.89 -6.67 9.37
CA CYS A 170 18.70 -5.46 10.16
C CYS A 170 17.32 -5.42 10.82
N GLY A 171 17.24 -4.82 12.00
CA GLY A 171 15.98 -4.50 12.69
C GLY A 171 15.13 -5.68 13.16
N ARG A 172 15.57 -6.91 12.94
CA ARG A 172 14.74 -8.11 13.03
C ARG A 172 14.35 -8.55 14.44
N TYR A 173 15.01 -8.07 15.48
CA TYR A 173 14.90 -8.66 16.82
C TYR A 173 14.63 -7.71 17.97
N ASP A 174 14.27 -6.45 17.68
CA ASP A 174 13.88 -5.57 18.77
C ASP A 174 12.37 -5.48 18.90
N HIS A 175 11.82 -6.21 19.85
CA HIS A 175 10.44 -6.07 20.32
C HIS A 175 10.15 -4.69 20.94
N ASN A 176 11.15 -3.83 21.05
CA ASN A 176 11.05 -2.47 21.57
C ASN A 176 10.63 -1.43 20.51
N ILE A 177 9.70 -1.78 19.62
CA ILE A 177 8.60 -0.89 19.21
C ILE A 177 8.86 0.35 18.34
N PRO A 178 9.96 1.09 18.33
CA PRO A 178 10.06 2.24 17.43
C PRO A 178 9.95 1.86 15.95
N SER A 179 10.50 0.73 15.56
CA SER A 179 10.56 0.28 14.17
C SER A 179 9.18 -0.07 13.57
N TRP A 180 8.23 -0.59 14.36
CA TRP A 180 6.87 -0.86 13.88
C TRP A 180 6.02 0.37 13.61
N LYS A 181 6.36 1.51 14.20
CA LYS A 181 5.62 2.78 14.07
C LYS A 181 6.22 3.74 13.06
N LEU A 182 7.43 3.45 12.61
CA LEU A 182 8.14 4.28 11.64
C LEU A 182 7.99 3.67 10.24
N PRO A 183 7.79 4.51 9.22
CA PRO A 183 7.78 4.02 7.84
C PRO A 183 9.15 3.43 7.48
N MET A 184 9.16 2.44 6.60
CA MET A 184 10.40 1.92 6.02
C MET A 184 11.22 3.06 5.41
N GLN A 185 12.54 2.90 5.40
CA GLN A 185 13.47 3.84 4.80
C GLN A 185 14.19 3.22 3.60
N PRO A 186 14.62 4.04 2.62
CA PRO A 186 15.38 3.55 1.50
C PRO A 186 16.83 3.23 1.88
N VAL A 187 17.38 2.18 1.28
CA VAL A 187 18.80 1.84 1.25
C VAL A 187 19.21 1.77 -0.22
N GLU A 188 19.70 2.86 -0.76
CA GLU A 188 19.92 3.08 -2.20
C GLU A 188 20.85 2.02 -2.84
N ALA A 189 21.78 1.46 -2.09
CA ALA A 189 22.66 0.39 -2.59
C ALA A 189 21.88 -0.84 -3.09
N PHE A 190 20.67 -1.08 -2.58
CA PHE A 190 19.81 -2.21 -2.93
C PHE A 190 18.61 -1.83 -3.77
N HIS A 191 18.41 -0.53 -4.02
CA HIS A 191 17.40 -0.04 -4.96
C HIS A 191 17.84 -0.19 -6.40
N ASP A 192 16.91 -0.53 -7.30
CA ASP A 192 17.17 -0.58 -8.76
C ASP A 192 17.02 0.80 -9.38
N SER A 193 18.06 1.62 -9.26
CA SER A 193 18.15 2.92 -9.96
C SER A 193 18.65 2.82 -11.41
N THR A 194 18.98 1.61 -11.89
CA THR A 194 19.72 1.43 -13.15
C THR A 194 18.87 1.00 -14.33
N SER A 195 17.68 0.45 -14.09
CA SER A 195 16.78 0.00 -15.14
C SER A 195 15.63 0.98 -15.39
N ASN A 196 15.19 1.09 -16.66
CA ASN A 196 13.89 1.69 -16.96
C ASN A 196 12.80 0.75 -16.46
N LYS A 197 11.73 1.31 -15.87
CA LYS A 197 10.63 0.55 -15.30
C LYS A 197 9.33 0.81 -16.06
N GLN A 198 8.72 -0.25 -16.59
CA GLN A 198 7.40 -0.14 -17.20
C GLN A 198 6.36 -0.06 -16.07
N LEU A 199 5.75 1.09 -15.91
CA LEU A 199 4.61 1.31 -15.02
C LEU A 199 3.31 1.27 -15.84
N LEU A 200 2.22 1.81 -15.26
CA LEU A 200 0.92 1.85 -15.94
C LEU A 200 0.95 2.88 -17.07
N ASP A 201 0.44 2.46 -18.24
CA ASP A 201 0.21 3.31 -19.41
C ASP A 201 -1.31 3.45 -19.64
N TYR A 202 -1.81 4.67 -19.58
CA TYR A 202 -3.23 4.98 -19.74
C TYR A 202 -3.40 6.40 -20.30
N PRO A 203 -4.55 6.74 -20.89
CA PRO A 203 -4.79 8.07 -21.42
C PRO A 203 -4.62 9.15 -20.35
N GLY A 204 -3.72 10.11 -20.61
CA GLY A 204 -3.41 11.20 -19.68
C GLY A 204 -2.31 10.91 -18.66
N VAL A 205 -1.69 9.74 -18.70
CA VAL A 205 -0.57 9.41 -17.82
C VAL A 205 0.59 10.43 -17.95
N ALA A 206 1.12 10.86 -16.80
CA ALA A 206 2.22 11.85 -16.77
C ALA A 206 3.54 11.27 -17.32
N LEU A 207 3.77 9.97 -17.14
CA LEU A 207 4.95 9.26 -17.64
C LEU A 207 4.75 8.84 -19.11
N PRO A 208 5.56 9.32 -20.07
CA PRO A 208 5.37 8.96 -21.47
C PRO A 208 5.45 7.44 -21.70
N GLY A 209 4.36 6.85 -22.22
CA GLY A 209 4.25 5.39 -22.43
C GLY A 209 4.29 4.58 -21.12
N GLY A 210 4.01 5.21 -19.98
CA GLY A 210 4.10 4.57 -18.66
C GLY A 210 5.53 4.22 -18.24
N VAL A 211 6.56 4.78 -18.86
CA VAL A 211 7.96 4.43 -18.57
C VAL A 211 8.57 5.40 -17.57
N LEU A 212 8.97 4.87 -16.41
CA LEU A 212 9.82 5.55 -15.45
C LEU A 212 11.29 5.32 -15.84
N ALA A 213 12.01 6.41 -16.17
CA ALA A 213 13.39 6.34 -16.61
C ALA A 213 14.34 5.97 -15.46
N ALA A 214 15.42 5.28 -15.79
CA ALA A 214 16.51 4.99 -14.85
C ALA A 214 17.17 6.26 -14.31
N GLY A 215 17.78 6.18 -13.12
CA GLY A 215 18.58 7.24 -12.50
C GLY A 215 17.90 7.97 -11.35
N GLY A 216 16.68 7.63 -10.99
CA GLY A 216 16.01 8.14 -9.80
C GLY A 216 16.51 7.47 -8.51
N ASP A 217 16.37 8.17 -7.38
CA ASP A 217 16.49 7.56 -6.06
C ASP A 217 15.19 6.84 -5.67
N ALA A 218 15.26 5.95 -4.67
CA ALA A 218 14.14 5.13 -4.25
C ALA A 218 12.90 5.95 -3.86
N THR A 219 13.08 7.10 -3.21
CA THR A 219 11.97 7.96 -2.76
C THR A 219 11.29 8.65 -3.94
N ALA A 220 12.06 9.21 -4.86
CA ALA A 220 11.52 9.86 -6.06
C ALA A 220 10.78 8.86 -6.96
N GLU A 221 11.34 7.67 -7.14
CA GLU A 221 10.72 6.61 -7.93
C GLU A 221 9.46 6.05 -7.28
N LEU A 222 9.46 5.88 -5.95
CA LEU A 222 8.26 5.48 -5.21
C LEU A 222 7.13 6.51 -5.41
N ASN A 223 7.42 7.79 -5.23
CA ASN A 223 6.43 8.85 -5.41
C ASN A 223 5.85 8.83 -6.83
N ALA A 224 6.70 8.78 -7.84
CA ALA A 224 6.26 8.70 -9.23
C ALA A 224 5.40 7.45 -9.51
N ALA A 225 5.73 6.31 -8.91
CA ALA A 225 4.97 5.08 -9.08
C ALA A 225 3.62 5.12 -8.36
N LEU A 226 3.55 5.68 -7.15
CA LEU A 226 2.29 5.82 -6.42
C LEU A 226 1.38 6.87 -7.06
N ASP A 227 1.94 7.96 -7.62
CA ASP A 227 1.18 8.94 -8.40
C ASP A 227 0.64 8.30 -9.69
N ASN A 228 1.44 7.50 -10.38
CA ASN A 228 1.03 6.74 -11.56
C ASN A 228 -0.13 5.77 -11.27
N ILE A 229 -0.16 5.15 -10.08
CA ILE A 229 -1.30 4.34 -9.63
C ILE A 229 -2.50 5.25 -9.33
N PHE A 230 -2.30 6.28 -8.51
CA PHE A 230 -3.38 7.12 -7.99
C PHE A 230 -4.15 7.84 -9.10
N GLU A 231 -3.46 8.32 -10.11
CA GLU A 231 -4.04 9.01 -11.27
C GLU A 231 -4.75 8.07 -12.25
N HIS A 232 -4.60 6.75 -12.09
CA HIS A 232 -5.22 5.80 -13.02
C HIS A 232 -6.76 5.85 -12.93
N PRO A 233 -7.48 5.92 -14.08
CA PRO A 233 -8.94 6.07 -14.12
C PRO A 233 -9.74 5.01 -13.34
N ASN A 234 -9.15 3.84 -13.12
CA ASN A 234 -9.80 2.75 -12.38
C ASN A 234 -9.87 2.97 -10.87
N VAL A 235 -9.02 3.82 -10.27
CA VAL A 235 -8.94 3.95 -8.81
C VAL A 235 -10.28 4.38 -8.22
N GLY A 236 -10.90 5.42 -8.79
CA GLY A 236 -12.19 5.92 -8.34
C GLY A 236 -13.28 4.83 -8.29
N PRO A 237 -13.63 4.19 -9.41
CA PRO A 237 -14.68 3.16 -9.43
C PRO A 237 -14.31 1.90 -8.63
N PHE A 238 -13.04 1.50 -8.59
CA PHE A 238 -12.58 0.36 -7.83
C PHE A 238 -12.73 0.56 -6.33
N ILE A 239 -12.21 1.66 -5.81
CA ILE A 239 -12.26 1.98 -4.37
C ILE A 239 -13.69 2.33 -3.93
N ALA A 240 -14.44 3.07 -4.75
CA ALA A 240 -15.85 3.36 -4.49
C ALA A 240 -16.65 2.07 -4.25
N ARG A 241 -16.52 1.08 -5.13
CA ARG A 241 -17.17 -0.22 -4.97
C ARG A 241 -16.77 -0.91 -3.67
N ARG A 242 -15.47 -0.96 -3.35
CA ARG A 242 -14.94 -1.59 -2.13
C ARG A 242 -15.50 -0.93 -0.87
N LEU A 243 -15.45 0.39 -0.79
CA LEU A 243 -15.97 1.13 0.37
C LEU A 243 -17.49 0.95 0.52
N ILE A 244 -18.27 1.02 -0.56
CA ILE A 244 -19.72 0.77 -0.49
C ILE A 244 -19.99 -0.64 0.03
N GLN A 245 -19.24 -1.64 -0.44
CA GLN A 245 -19.41 -3.03 -0.01
C GLN A 245 -19.10 -3.25 1.47
N ARG A 246 -18.15 -2.49 2.04
CA ARG A 246 -17.75 -2.61 3.44
C ARG A 246 -18.62 -1.79 4.40
N LEU A 247 -19.16 -0.67 3.92
CA LEU A 247 -19.85 0.30 4.79
C LEU A 247 -21.37 0.29 4.63
N VAL A 248 -21.91 -0.11 3.47
CA VAL A 248 -23.33 0.14 3.13
C VAL A 248 -24.06 -1.12 2.65
N THR A 249 -23.63 -1.72 1.53
CA THR A 249 -24.33 -2.86 0.92
C THR A 249 -23.38 -3.73 0.10
N SER A 250 -23.58 -5.04 0.16
CA SER A 250 -22.77 -6.04 -0.55
C SER A 250 -22.93 -5.98 -2.08
N ASN A 251 -24.07 -5.49 -2.59
CA ASN A 251 -24.36 -5.44 -4.03
C ASN A 251 -24.80 -4.03 -4.47
N PRO A 252 -23.85 -3.08 -4.64
CA PRO A 252 -24.16 -1.72 -5.06
C PRO A 252 -24.59 -1.68 -6.53
N SER A 253 -25.57 -0.81 -6.84
CA SER A 253 -25.92 -0.53 -8.23
C SER A 253 -24.83 0.27 -8.94
N ALA A 254 -24.71 0.14 -10.28
CA ALA A 254 -23.80 0.91 -11.11
C ALA A 254 -23.93 2.43 -10.89
N ALA A 255 -25.16 2.95 -10.83
CA ALA A 255 -25.41 4.36 -10.55
C ALA A 255 -24.93 4.82 -9.16
N TYR A 256 -24.93 3.94 -8.15
CA TYR A 256 -24.38 4.27 -6.84
C TYR A 256 -22.84 4.32 -6.88
N ILE A 257 -22.22 3.32 -7.52
CA ILE A 257 -20.77 3.32 -7.73
C ILE A 257 -20.33 4.58 -8.46
N GLN A 258 -21.01 4.93 -9.56
CA GLN A 258 -20.70 6.13 -10.35
C GLN A 258 -20.71 7.42 -9.50
N ARG A 259 -21.73 7.61 -8.65
CA ARG A 259 -21.82 8.81 -7.80
C ARG A 259 -20.63 8.89 -6.82
N VAL A 260 -20.29 7.77 -6.17
CA VAL A 260 -19.19 7.75 -5.21
C VAL A 260 -17.83 7.89 -5.93
N ALA A 261 -17.64 7.22 -7.07
CA ALA A 261 -16.43 7.35 -7.89
C ALA A 261 -16.27 8.80 -8.41
N SER A 262 -17.35 9.44 -8.85
CA SER A 262 -17.30 10.83 -9.30
C SER A 262 -16.95 11.79 -8.16
N ALA A 263 -17.46 11.55 -6.94
CA ALA A 263 -17.07 12.33 -5.77
C ALA A 263 -15.60 12.12 -5.42
N PHE A 264 -15.10 10.88 -5.46
CA PHE A 264 -13.69 10.56 -5.26
C PHE A 264 -12.79 11.30 -6.26
N ASN A 265 -13.12 11.24 -7.55
CA ASN A 265 -12.32 11.85 -8.62
C ASN A 265 -12.34 13.39 -8.61
N ASN A 266 -13.33 14.03 -7.96
CA ASN A 266 -13.50 15.49 -7.94
C ASN A 266 -13.35 16.09 -6.53
N ASN A 267 -12.78 15.36 -5.62
CA ASN A 267 -12.61 15.81 -4.22
C ASN A 267 -11.36 16.68 -4.01
N GLY A 268 -10.96 17.40 -5.02
CA GLY A 268 -9.89 18.40 -4.95
C GLY A 268 -8.50 17.83 -4.93
#